data_547b5ee9efda09fc694e841259883153
#
_entry.id   547b5ee9efda09fc694e841259883153
#
_cell.length_a   1.000
_cell.length_b   1.000
_cell.length_c   1.000
_cell.angle_alpha   90.00
_cell.angle_beta   90.00
_cell.angle_gamma   90.00
#
_symmetry.space_group_name_H-M   'P 1'
#
loop_
_entity.id
_entity.type
_entity.pdbx_description
1 polymer ?
#
loop_
_entity_poly.entity_id
_entity_poly.type
_entity_poly.pdbx_seq_one_letter_code
_entity_poly.pdbx_strand_id
1 'polypeptide(L)'
;IHADFVEKFLEIHKVKNLRTLEKAQRFFEDVKLFCNSDMSEQFKEELRLICFAVVVESIENLYYKEIDSDNTDSVEKMTNTIGNMLQHRIGRYLYGIKCSTNLVEMILKYYEEGVLNEEQLEAEYKLFLNSGDKPNYYKSDEEIRSVLPILREKMLEAKSLAELNEFADAYVVWSDVLEENNESVLSEYRNILEEMLEKTVLDGKEEMLS
;
A
#
# COMPACT_ATOMS: atom_id res chain seq x y z
N ILE A 1 14.33 15.49 -9.88
CA ILE A 1 14.18 14.76 -8.60
C ILE A 1 13.42 15.72 -7.71
N HIS A 2 12.21 15.40 -7.34
CA HIS A 2 11.57 16.11 -6.23
C HIS A 2 12.39 15.77 -4.99
N ALA A 3 13.20 16.71 -4.53
CA ALA A 3 14.04 16.56 -3.35
C ALA A 3 13.20 16.09 -2.14
N ASP A 4 11.98 16.60 -2.06
CA ASP A 4 11.00 16.27 -1.03
C ASP A 4 10.64 14.77 -0.96
N PHE A 5 10.53 14.07 -2.09
CA PHE A 5 10.24 12.63 -2.08
C PHE A 5 11.36 11.81 -1.45
N VAL A 6 12.60 12.05 -1.90
CA VAL A 6 13.76 11.31 -1.39
C VAL A 6 14.00 11.62 0.08
N GLU A 7 13.82 12.88 0.48
CA GLU A 7 13.94 13.33 1.86
C GLU A 7 12.92 12.64 2.77
N LYS A 8 11.64 12.66 2.40
CA LYS A 8 10.56 11.97 3.13
C LYS A 8 10.79 10.45 3.18
N PHE A 9 11.18 9.84 2.06
CA PHE A 9 11.48 8.40 2.02
C PHE A 9 12.64 8.02 2.96
N LEU A 10 13.71 8.84 2.99
CA LEU A 10 14.83 8.67 3.90
C LEU A 10 14.43 8.78 5.37
N GLU A 11 13.64 9.79 5.70
CA GLU A 11 13.20 10.07 7.06
C GLU A 11 12.32 8.95 7.60
N ILE A 12 11.33 8.53 6.82
CA ILE A 12 10.36 7.49 7.22
C ILE A 12 11.04 6.12 7.36
N HIS A 13 11.82 5.71 6.35
CA HIS A 13 12.39 4.36 6.30
C HIS A 13 13.83 4.26 6.83
N LYS A 14 14.40 5.38 7.31
CA LYS A 14 15.74 5.43 7.91
C LYS A 14 16.85 4.82 7.04
N VAL A 15 16.72 4.95 5.72
CA VAL A 15 17.72 4.45 4.76
C VAL A 15 19.03 5.23 4.95
N LYS A 16 20.14 4.52 5.12
CA LYS A 16 21.43 5.16 5.41
C LYS A 16 22.37 5.21 4.21
N ASN A 17 22.11 4.42 3.19
CA ASN A 17 23.03 4.25 2.07
C ASN A 17 22.53 5.01 0.83
N LEU A 18 23.15 6.15 0.58
CA LEU A 18 22.81 6.98 -0.59
C LEU A 18 23.02 6.26 -1.94
N ARG A 19 23.95 5.30 -2.01
CA ARG A 19 24.16 4.51 -3.24
C ARG A 19 22.98 3.61 -3.56
N THR A 20 22.28 3.12 -2.53
CA THR A 20 21.05 2.34 -2.70
C THR A 20 19.96 3.21 -3.30
N LEU A 21 19.84 4.47 -2.84
CA LEU A 21 18.88 5.42 -3.41
C LEU A 21 19.20 5.82 -4.84
N GLU A 22 20.49 6.00 -5.18
CA GLU A 22 20.90 6.24 -6.57
C GLU A 22 20.54 5.07 -7.48
N LYS A 23 20.69 3.81 -6.99
CA LYS A 23 20.26 2.63 -7.73
C LYS A 23 18.75 2.58 -7.88
N ALA A 24 18.00 2.89 -6.83
CA ALA A 24 16.54 2.94 -6.86
C ALA A 24 16.05 3.99 -7.88
N GLN A 25 16.66 5.18 -7.90
CA GLN A 25 16.34 6.21 -8.86
C GLN A 25 16.63 5.76 -10.31
N ARG A 26 17.78 5.14 -10.57
CA ARG A 26 18.10 4.60 -11.91
C ARG A 26 17.11 3.52 -12.33
N PHE A 27 16.77 2.62 -11.42
CA PHE A 27 15.78 1.58 -11.69
C PHE A 27 14.41 2.17 -12.02
N PHE A 28 14.00 3.22 -11.30
CA PHE A 28 12.77 3.93 -11.64
C PHE A 28 12.83 4.60 -13.02
N GLU A 29 13.97 5.23 -13.39
CA GLU A 29 14.12 5.83 -14.73
C GLU A 29 14.02 4.76 -15.84
N ASP A 30 14.55 3.55 -15.60
CA ASP A 30 14.42 2.43 -16.53
C ASP A 30 12.93 1.98 -16.65
N VAL A 31 12.23 1.81 -15.53
CA VAL A 31 10.79 1.46 -15.52
C VAL A 31 9.96 2.54 -16.19
N LYS A 32 10.29 3.81 -15.97
CA LYS A 32 9.58 4.97 -16.55
C LYS A 32 9.59 4.98 -18.07
N LEU A 33 10.57 4.35 -18.72
CA LEU A 33 10.61 4.25 -20.18
C LEU A 33 9.43 3.46 -20.75
N PHE A 34 8.82 2.58 -19.95
CA PHE A 34 7.62 1.82 -20.32
C PHE A 34 6.31 2.58 -20.05
N CYS A 35 6.40 3.76 -19.42
CA CYS A 35 5.22 4.57 -19.15
C CYS A 35 4.86 5.40 -20.40
N ASN A 36 3.59 5.30 -20.82
CA ASN A 36 3.06 6.17 -21.85
C ASN A 36 2.97 7.62 -21.38
N SER A 37 3.00 8.58 -22.34
CA SER A 37 2.86 10.03 -22.05
C SER A 37 1.57 10.37 -21.31
N ASP A 38 0.53 9.58 -21.52
CA ASP A 38 -0.82 9.80 -21.00
C ASP A 38 -1.00 9.30 -19.56
N MET A 39 -0.02 8.56 -19.02
CA MET A 39 -0.05 8.13 -17.63
C MET A 39 0.14 9.32 -16.69
N SER A 40 -0.74 9.43 -15.68
CA SER A 40 -0.75 10.54 -14.74
C SER A 40 0.53 10.63 -13.91
N GLU A 41 0.90 11.84 -13.50
CA GLU A 41 2.05 12.03 -12.62
C GLU A 41 1.87 11.31 -11.28
N GLN A 42 0.64 11.24 -10.75
CA GLN A 42 0.34 10.50 -9.52
C GLN A 42 0.69 9.01 -9.67
N PHE A 43 0.30 8.37 -10.78
CA PHE A 43 0.67 6.99 -11.03
C PHE A 43 2.19 6.80 -11.11
N LYS A 44 2.89 7.71 -11.80
CA LYS A 44 4.35 7.68 -11.91
C LYS A 44 5.05 7.85 -10.56
N GLU A 45 4.51 8.68 -9.67
CA GLU A 45 5.05 8.85 -8.31
C GLU A 45 4.83 7.59 -7.44
N GLU A 46 3.67 6.94 -7.53
CA GLU A 46 3.46 5.67 -6.84
C GLU A 46 4.33 4.55 -7.41
N LEU A 47 4.48 4.51 -8.73
CA LEU A 47 5.40 3.58 -9.39
C LEU A 47 6.85 3.81 -8.93
N ARG A 48 7.26 5.07 -8.76
CA ARG A 48 8.55 5.44 -8.18
C ARG A 48 8.71 4.87 -6.77
N LEU A 49 7.69 5.01 -5.92
CA LEU A 49 7.72 4.46 -4.56
C LEU A 49 7.90 2.94 -4.58
N ILE A 50 7.18 2.24 -5.46
CA ILE A 50 7.32 0.79 -5.62
C ILE A 50 8.76 0.45 -6.03
N CYS A 51 9.33 1.14 -7.02
CA CYS A 51 10.71 0.93 -7.45
C CYS A 51 11.72 1.15 -6.31
N PHE A 52 11.54 2.22 -5.52
CA PHE A 52 12.38 2.49 -4.36
C PHE A 52 12.24 1.41 -3.30
N ALA A 53 11.02 1.00 -2.98
CA ALA A 53 10.74 -0.06 -2.00
C ALA A 53 11.41 -1.38 -2.41
N VAL A 54 11.25 -1.79 -3.67
CA VAL A 54 11.85 -3.01 -4.22
C VAL A 54 13.37 -2.98 -4.09
N VAL A 55 14.02 -1.92 -4.57
CA VAL A 55 15.49 -1.83 -4.57
C VAL A 55 16.05 -1.71 -3.15
N VAL A 56 15.44 -0.86 -2.32
CA VAL A 56 15.92 -0.63 -0.96
C VAL A 56 15.77 -1.89 -0.13
N GLU A 57 14.60 -2.55 -0.15
CA GLU A 57 14.42 -3.77 0.64
C GLU A 57 15.27 -4.92 0.12
N SER A 58 15.47 -5.06 -1.19
CA SER A 58 16.32 -6.09 -1.76
C SER A 58 17.81 -5.94 -1.39
N ILE A 59 18.28 -4.71 -1.17
CA ILE A 59 19.70 -4.44 -0.87
C ILE A 59 19.95 -4.32 0.63
N GLU A 60 19.11 -3.55 1.32
CA GLU A 60 19.35 -3.16 2.73
C GLU A 60 18.67 -4.11 3.71
N ASN A 61 17.62 -4.83 3.29
CA ASN A 61 16.83 -5.74 4.14
C ASN A 61 16.38 -5.06 5.45
N LEU A 62 15.88 -3.83 5.36
CA LEU A 62 15.55 -3.01 6.54
C LEU A 62 14.49 -3.67 7.42
N TYR A 63 13.45 -4.25 6.80
CA TYR A 63 12.35 -4.90 7.51
C TYR A 63 12.56 -6.40 7.75
N TYR A 64 13.61 -7.00 7.23
CA TYR A 64 13.95 -8.39 7.52
C TYR A 64 14.28 -8.61 9.00
N LYS A 65 15.04 -7.70 9.57
CA LYS A 65 15.50 -7.79 10.97
C LYS A 65 14.39 -7.60 12.01
N GLU A 66 13.32 -6.87 11.65
CA GLU A 66 12.18 -6.65 12.54
C GLU A 66 11.28 -7.89 12.63
N ILE A 67 11.14 -8.64 11.53
CA ILE A 67 10.33 -9.86 11.49
C ILE A 67 10.98 -11.00 12.26
N ASP A 68 12.32 -11.12 12.21
CA ASP A 68 13.07 -12.14 12.95
C ASP A 68 13.05 -11.91 14.48
N SER A 69 12.87 -10.67 14.93
CA SER A 69 12.81 -10.35 16.35
C SER A 69 11.51 -10.80 17.03
N ASP A 70 10.42 -10.91 16.27
CA ASP A 70 9.09 -11.24 16.80
C ASP A 70 8.71 -12.73 16.68
N ASN A 71 9.48 -13.55 15.95
CA ASN A 71 9.18 -14.96 15.68
C ASN A 71 10.28 -15.93 16.12
N THR A 72 10.38 -16.19 17.43
CA THR A 72 11.28 -17.24 17.95
C THR A 72 10.66 -18.64 17.98
N ASP A 73 9.41 -18.84 17.60
CA ASP A 73 8.72 -20.13 17.70
C ASP A 73 8.02 -20.56 16.41
N SER A 74 8.76 -21.01 15.39
CA SER A 74 8.33 -22.14 14.55
C SER A 74 9.14 -22.29 13.25
N VAL A 75 9.96 -23.30 13.22
CA VAL A 75 10.81 -23.73 12.07
C VAL A 75 9.99 -24.25 10.87
N GLU A 76 8.71 -24.58 11.04
CA GLU A 76 7.87 -25.19 9.99
C GLU A 76 7.21 -24.21 9.01
N LYS A 77 7.23 -22.91 9.26
CA LYS A 77 6.70 -21.89 8.35
C LYS A 77 7.71 -21.37 7.32
N MET A 78 8.95 -21.80 7.40
CA MET A 78 10.05 -21.21 6.62
C MET A 78 10.08 -21.59 5.12
N THR A 79 9.51 -22.69 4.70
CA THR A 79 9.69 -23.17 3.33
C THR A 79 8.73 -22.62 2.29
N ASN A 80 7.53 -22.14 2.70
CA ASN A 80 6.59 -21.48 1.79
C ASN A 80 6.67 -19.95 1.84
N THR A 81 7.63 -19.40 2.55
CA THR A 81 7.60 -18.02 3.02
C THR A 81 8.59 -17.10 2.30
N ILE A 82 9.60 -17.62 1.59
CA ILE A 82 10.71 -16.77 1.09
C ILE A 82 10.22 -15.75 0.02
N GLY A 83 9.39 -16.15 -0.94
CA GLY A 83 8.82 -15.24 -1.92
C GLY A 83 7.82 -14.25 -1.31
N ASN A 84 6.90 -14.79 -0.50
CA ASN A 84 5.89 -13.97 0.22
C ASN A 84 6.53 -13.03 1.25
N MET A 85 7.71 -13.34 1.79
CA MET A 85 8.40 -12.48 2.75
C MET A 85 8.92 -11.19 2.12
N LEU A 86 9.52 -11.22 0.94
CA LEU A 86 10.04 -10.01 0.29
C LEU A 86 8.87 -9.09 -0.10
N GLN A 87 7.83 -9.63 -0.70
CA GLN A 87 6.63 -8.87 -1.07
C GLN A 87 5.93 -8.27 0.16
N HIS A 88 5.81 -9.02 1.25
CA HIS A 88 5.24 -8.50 2.49
C HIS A 88 6.09 -7.37 3.10
N ARG A 89 7.42 -7.49 3.05
CA ARG A 89 8.35 -6.44 3.50
C ARG A 89 8.26 -5.19 2.62
N ILE A 90 8.18 -5.37 1.29
CA ILE A 90 7.94 -4.27 0.35
C ILE A 90 6.64 -3.55 0.68
N GLY A 91 5.59 -4.28 1.04
CA GLY A 91 4.30 -3.71 1.47
C GLY A 91 4.41 -2.66 2.58
N ARG A 92 5.40 -2.76 3.47
CA ARG A 92 5.63 -1.78 4.54
C ARG A 92 6.05 -0.39 4.05
N TYR A 93 6.61 -0.31 2.84
CA TYR A 93 6.92 0.98 2.20
C TYR A 93 5.72 1.58 1.49
N LEU A 94 4.69 0.76 1.20
CA LEU A 94 3.65 1.06 0.25
C LEU A 94 2.31 1.44 0.90
N TYR A 95 2.36 1.85 2.15
CA TYR A 95 1.15 2.20 2.87
C TYR A 95 0.40 3.34 2.17
N GLY A 96 -0.90 3.15 1.93
CA GLY A 96 -1.77 4.17 1.34
C GLY A 96 -1.65 4.37 -0.18
N ILE A 97 -0.90 3.51 -0.91
CA ILE A 97 -0.86 3.60 -2.38
C ILE A 97 -2.15 3.07 -3.01
N LYS A 98 -2.49 3.59 -4.19
CA LYS A 98 -3.60 3.13 -5.02
C LYS A 98 -3.23 1.92 -5.88
N CYS A 99 -1.96 1.78 -6.18
CA CYS A 99 -1.46 0.72 -7.03
C CYS A 99 -1.74 -0.66 -6.43
N SER A 100 -2.01 -1.62 -7.30
CA SER A 100 -2.33 -2.99 -6.92
C SER A 100 -1.09 -3.76 -6.46
N THR A 101 -1.30 -4.85 -5.72
CA THR A 101 -0.24 -5.82 -5.41
C THR A 101 0.35 -6.49 -6.65
N ASN A 102 -0.42 -6.64 -7.73
CA ASN A 102 0.07 -7.18 -9.00
C ASN A 102 1.11 -6.27 -9.63
N LEU A 103 0.95 -4.95 -9.54
CA LEU A 103 1.98 -4.00 -10.01
C LEU A 103 3.27 -4.16 -9.22
N VAL A 104 3.19 -4.35 -7.90
CA VAL A 104 4.37 -4.60 -7.05
C VAL A 104 5.09 -5.88 -7.47
N GLU A 105 4.36 -6.97 -7.70
CA GLU A 105 4.91 -8.24 -8.18
C GLU A 105 5.58 -8.08 -9.55
N MET A 106 4.94 -7.35 -10.44
CA MET A 106 5.46 -7.10 -11.78
C MET A 106 6.77 -6.29 -11.74
N ILE A 107 6.86 -5.27 -10.89
CA ILE A 107 8.09 -4.47 -10.73
C ILE A 107 9.19 -5.28 -10.03
N LEU A 108 8.83 -6.10 -9.04
CA LEU A 108 9.78 -7.01 -8.40
C LEU A 108 10.35 -8.01 -9.41
N LYS A 109 9.50 -8.62 -10.22
CA LYS A 109 9.91 -9.54 -11.28
C LYS A 109 10.80 -8.86 -12.33
N TYR A 110 10.47 -7.63 -12.71
CA TYR A 110 11.33 -6.84 -13.60
C TYR A 110 12.70 -6.58 -12.97
N TYR A 111 12.76 -6.28 -11.68
CA TYR A 111 14.03 -6.10 -10.97
C TYR A 111 14.90 -7.36 -10.96
N GLU A 112 14.28 -8.54 -10.84
CA GLU A 112 14.97 -9.83 -10.77
C GLU A 112 15.33 -10.39 -12.16
N GLU A 113 14.43 -10.30 -13.13
CA GLU A 113 14.51 -10.98 -14.42
C GLU A 113 14.77 -10.03 -15.60
N GLY A 114 14.60 -8.72 -15.44
CA GLY A 114 14.78 -7.73 -16.50
C GLY A 114 13.68 -7.71 -17.56
N VAL A 115 12.52 -8.31 -17.29
CA VAL A 115 11.39 -8.40 -18.25
C VAL A 115 10.17 -7.69 -17.69
N LEU A 116 9.76 -6.59 -18.36
CA LEU A 116 8.53 -5.85 -18.05
C LEU A 116 7.56 -5.94 -19.24
N ASN A 117 6.30 -6.24 -18.96
CA ASN A 117 5.25 -6.31 -19.96
C ASN A 117 4.49 -4.97 -20.00
N GLU A 118 4.61 -4.24 -21.13
CA GLU A 118 3.95 -2.94 -21.32
C GLU A 118 2.42 -3.03 -21.29
N GLU A 119 1.83 -4.08 -21.87
CA GLU A 119 0.38 -4.26 -21.87
C GLU A 119 -0.17 -4.48 -20.45
N GLN A 120 0.58 -5.22 -19.61
CA GLN A 120 0.25 -5.40 -18.20
C GLN A 120 0.38 -4.10 -17.43
N LEU A 121 1.42 -3.30 -17.68
CA LEU A 121 1.58 -1.99 -17.05
C LEU A 121 0.43 -1.04 -17.40
N GLU A 122 -0.03 -1.06 -18.64
CA GLU A 122 -1.19 -0.29 -19.08
C GLU A 122 -2.49 -0.77 -18.40
N ALA A 123 -2.66 -2.09 -18.24
CA ALA A 123 -3.80 -2.65 -17.51
C ALA A 123 -3.81 -2.21 -16.04
N GLU A 124 -2.65 -2.23 -15.37
CA GLU A 124 -2.51 -1.74 -13.99
C GLU A 124 -2.79 -0.24 -13.88
N TYR A 125 -2.39 0.56 -14.86
CA TYR A 125 -2.76 1.97 -14.91
C TYR A 125 -4.28 2.19 -15.03
N LYS A 126 -4.99 1.38 -15.81
CA LYS A 126 -6.45 1.45 -15.89
C LYS A 126 -7.12 1.09 -14.56
N LEU A 127 -6.58 0.11 -13.83
CA LEU A 127 -7.04 -0.22 -12.47
C LEU A 127 -6.79 0.94 -11.50
N PHE A 128 -5.62 1.56 -11.58
CA PHE A 128 -5.26 2.74 -10.80
C PHE A 128 -6.24 3.91 -11.03
N LEU A 129 -6.64 4.18 -12.25
CA LEU A 129 -7.62 5.24 -12.56
C LEU A 129 -9.00 4.99 -11.94
N ASN A 130 -9.37 3.72 -11.78
CA ASN A 130 -10.64 3.31 -11.19
C ASN A 130 -10.59 3.22 -9.65
N SER A 131 -9.39 3.20 -9.06
CA SER A 131 -9.24 3.23 -7.61
C SER A 131 -9.54 4.63 -7.07
N GLY A 132 -10.30 4.72 -5.98
CA GLY A 132 -10.63 5.99 -5.32
C GLY A 132 -9.38 6.74 -4.84
N ASP A 133 -9.52 8.05 -4.53
CA ASP A 133 -8.43 8.82 -3.93
C ASP A 133 -8.12 8.31 -2.52
N LYS A 134 -6.86 7.94 -2.30
CA LYS A 134 -6.34 7.51 -0.99
C LYS A 134 -5.24 8.48 -0.55
N PRO A 135 -5.11 8.74 0.75
CA PRO A 135 -3.93 9.41 1.27
C PRO A 135 -2.67 8.60 0.98
N ASN A 136 -1.56 9.28 0.71
CA ASN A 136 -0.26 8.64 0.52
C ASN A 136 0.86 9.56 1.00
N TYR A 137 2.09 9.03 1.06
CA TYR A 137 3.27 9.75 1.56
C TYR A 137 3.66 11.01 0.76
N TYR A 138 3.07 11.24 -0.39
CA TYR A 138 3.38 12.39 -1.26
C TYR A 138 2.43 13.55 -1.08
N LYS A 139 1.28 13.31 -0.44
CA LYS A 139 0.31 14.35 -0.16
C LYS A 139 0.81 15.19 1.02
N SER A 140 0.55 16.49 0.94
CA SER A 140 0.74 17.38 2.08
C SER A 140 -0.29 17.06 3.18
N ASP A 141 -0.03 17.51 4.40
CA ASP A 141 -0.97 17.34 5.51
C ASP A 141 -2.35 17.91 5.20
N GLU A 142 -2.42 19.04 4.48
CA GLU A 142 -3.68 19.66 4.06
C GLU A 142 -4.43 18.77 3.07
N GLU A 143 -3.71 18.16 2.11
CA GLU A 143 -4.31 17.21 1.16
C GLU A 143 -4.82 15.97 1.87
N ILE A 144 -4.06 15.41 2.82
CA ILE A 144 -4.48 14.27 3.62
C ILE A 144 -5.72 14.63 4.45
N ARG A 145 -5.73 15.77 5.15
CA ARG A 145 -6.89 16.24 5.90
C ARG A 145 -8.13 16.40 5.04
N SER A 146 -7.97 16.78 3.78
CA SER A 146 -9.09 16.90 2.85
C SER A 146 -9.70 15.55 2.44
N VAL A 147 -8.94 14.46 2.50
CA VAL A 147 -9.37 13.11 2.14
C VAL A 147 -10.01 12.36 3.33
N LEU A 148 -9.65 12.67 4.57
CA LEU A 148 -10.21 12.00 5.74
C LEU A 148 -11.75 12.01 5.81
N PRO A 149 -12.45 13.14 5.56
CA PRO A 149 -13.91 13.16 5.51
C PRO A 149 -14.48 12.23 4.42
N ILE A 150 -13.81 12.13 3.27
CA ILE A 150 -14.22 11.27 2.16
C ILE A 150 -14.07 9.79 2.55
N LEU A 151 -12.98 9.42 3.22
CA LEU A 151 -12.79 8.06 3.73
C LEU A 151 -13.86 7.68 4.75
N ARG A 152 -14.22 8.61 5.65
CA ARG A 152 -15.30 8.42 6.61
C ARG A 152 -16.65 8.20 5.92
N GLU A 153 -16.98 9.00 4.91
CA GLU A 153 -18.20 8.84 4.13
C GLU A 153 -18.23 7.48 3.42
N LYS A 154 -17.15 7.09 2.78
CA LYS A 154 -17.02 5.76 2.15
C LYS A 154 -17.14 4.61 3.15
N MET A 155 -16.62 4.77 4.36
CA MET A 155 -16.78 3.80 5.43
C MET A 155 -18.25 3.63 5.82
N LEU A 156 -19.03 4.73 5.91
CA LEU A 156 -20.46 4.70 6.21
C LEU A 156 -21.29 4.06 5.08
N GLU A 157 -20.82 4.17 3.83
CA GLU A 157 -21.47 3.61 2.64
C GLU A 157 -20.96 2.21 2.24
N ALA A 158 -20.01 1.65 2.98
CA ALA A 158 -19.39 0.36 2.67
C ALA A 158 -20.43 -0.76 2.58
N LYS A 159 -20.33 -1.58 1.53
CA LYS A 159 -21.26 -2.69 1.26
C LYS A 159 -20.73 -4.05 1.68
N SER A 160 -19.45 -4.13 2.00
CA SER A 160 -18.79 -5.35 2.44
C SER A 160 -17.82 -5.07 3.58
N LEU A 161 -17.52 -6.11 4.37
CA LEU A 161 -16.53 -6.02 5.44
C LEU A 161 -15.13 -5.67 4.92
N ALA A 162 -14.82 -6.10 3.69
CA ALA A 162 -13.54 -5.79 3.06
C ALA A 162 -13.41 -4.29 2.75
N GLU A 163 -14.46 -3.69 2.16
CA GLU A 163 -14.52 -2.24 1.91
C GLU A 163 -14.49 -1.44 3.21
N LEU A 164 -15.29 -1.86 4.22
CA LEU A 164 -15.31 -1.21 5.52
C LEU A 164 -13.93 -1.17 6.16
N ASN A 165 -13.24 -2.31 6.20
CA ASN A 165 -11.91 -2.42 6.77
C ASN A 165 -10.88 -1.57 5.99
N GLU A 166 -10.93 -1.61 4.65
CA GLU A 166 -10.01 -0.84 3.81
C GLU A 166 -10.09 0.67 4.10
N PHE A 167 -11.31 1.21 4.20
CA PHE A 167 -11.48 2.64 4.46
C PHE A 167 -11.19 3.02 5.90
N ALA A 168 -11.54 2.14 6.86
CA ALA A 168 -11.25 2.36 8.28
C ALA A 168 -9.74 2.34 8.55
N ASP A 169 -9.01 1.35 8.02
CA ASP A 169 -7.57 1.26 8.18
C ASP A 169 -6.85 2.49 7.59
N ALA A 170 -7.26 2.91 6.39
CA ALA A 170 -6.71 4.11 5.77
C ALA A 170 -7.00 5.36 6.61
N TYR A 171 -8.23 5.50 7.14
CA TYR A 171 -8.59 6.63 8.00
C TYR A 171 -7.74 6.67 9.27
N VAL A 172 -7.66 5.54 9.99
CA VAL A 172 -6.93 5.45 11.28
C VAL A 172 -5.47 5.84 11.10
N VAL A 173 -4.80 5.24 10.12
CA VAL A 173 -3.38 5.50 9.92
C VAL A 173 -3.11 6.96 9.58
N TRP A 174 -3.90 7.56 8.71
CA TRP A 174 -3.65 8.96 8.32
C TRP A 174 -4.10 9.96 9.37
N SER A 175 -5.13 9.65 10.17
CA SER A 175 -5.46 10.46 11.35
C SER A 175 -4.37 10.39 12.41
N ASP A 176 -3.76 9.22 12.63
CA ASP A 176 -2.63 9.06 13.55
C ASP A 176 -1.39 9.83 13.08
N VAL A 177 -1.08 9.78 11.78
CA VAL A 177 0.04 10.57 11.20
C VAL A 177 -0.17 12.07 11.39
N LEU A 178 -1.42 12.54 11.31
CA LEU A 178 -1.79 13.94 11.52
C LEU A 178 -2.01 14.30 13.00
N GLU A 179 -1.82 13.35 13.92
CA GLU A 179 -2.10 13.50 15.36
C GLU A 179 -3.56 13.93 15.64
N GLU A 180 -4.51 13.51 14.80
CA GLU A 180 -5.92 13.82 14.95
C GLU A 180 -6.64 12.78 15.84
N ASN A 181 -7.64 13.26 16.61
CA ASN A 181 -8.44 12.36 17.42
C ASN A 181 -9.43 11.56 16.53
N ASN A 182 -9.30 10.24 16.53
CA ASN A 182 -10.10 9.32 15.72
C ASN A 182 -11.15 8.51 16.53
N GLU A 183 -11.31 8.75 17.83
CA GLU A 183 -12.20 7.96 18.70
C GLU A 183 -13.67 7.92 18.21
N SER A 184 -14.19 9.05 17.71
CA SER A 184 -15.56 9.09 17.21
C SER A 184 -15.75 8.23 15.96
N VAL A 185 -14.75 8.20 15.06
CA VAL A 185 -14.78 7.43 13.82
C VAL A 185 -14.59 5.95 14.09
N LEU A 186 -13.75 5.60 15.07
CA LEU A 186 -13.62 4.21 15.53
C LEU A 186 -14.91 3.69 16.17
N SER A 187 -15.66 4.54 16.88
CA SER A 187 -16.99 4.18 17.42
C SER A 187 -18.00 3.93 16.29
N GLU A 188 -18.02 4.79 15.27
CA GLU A 188 -18.87 4.59 14.08
C GLU A 188 -18.50 3.30 13.34
N TYR A 189 -17.21 3.04 13.13
CA TYR A 189 -16.74 1.80 12.54
C TYR A 189 -17.25 0.57 13.27
N ARG A 190 -17.17 0.55 14.62
CA ARG A 190 -17.67 -0.58 15.43
C ARG A 190 -19.16 -0.81 15.23
N ASN A 191 -19.95 0.26 15.22
CA ASN A 191 -21.40 0.15 15.02
C ASN A 191 -21.74 -0.44 13.63
N ILE A 192 -21.06 0.03 12.57
CA ILE A 192 -21.26 -0.49 11.21
C ILE A 192 -20.84 -1.96 11.13
N LEU A 193 -19.71 -2.31 11.76
CA LEU A 193 -19.21 -3.68 11.79
C LEU A 193 -20.21 -4.63 12.47
N GLU A 194 -20.78 -4.22 13.61
CA GLU A 194 -21.80 -4.98 14.33
C GLU A 194 -23.05 -5.19 13.47
N GLU A 195 -23.57 -4.14 12.82
CA GLU A 195 -24.72 -4.25 11.92
C GLU A 195 -24.46 -5.18 10.73
N MET A 196 -23.27 -5.12 10.12
CA MET A 196 -22.91 -6.00 9.02
C MET A 196 -22.79 -7.47 9.45
N LEU A 197 -22.22 -7.72 10.62
CA LEU A 197 -22.09 -9.07 11.17
C LEU A 197 -23.45 -9.66 11.52
N GLU A 198 -24.36 -8.88 12.11
CA GLU A 198 -25.72 -9.32 12.42
C GLU A 198 -26.48 -9.71 11.15
N LYS A 199 -26.40 -8.91 10.09
CA LYS A 199 -27.01 -9.24 8.79
C LYS A 199 -26.47 -10.56 8.22
N THR A 200 -25.15 -10.74 8.23
CA THR A 200 -24.50 -11.94 7.71
C THR A 200 -24.94 -13.19 8.48
N VAL A 201 -25.12 -13.07 9.80
CA VAL A 201 -25.61 -14.18 10.65
C VAL A 201 -27.08 -14.50 10.38
N LEU A 202 -27.92 -13.51 10.11
CA LEU A 202 -29.32 -13.68 9.77
C LEU A 202 -29.51 -14.36 8.42
N ASP A 203 -28.80 -13.87 7.38
CA ASP A 203 -28.82 -14.44 6.03
C ASP A 203 -28.35 -15.90 6.03
N GLY A 204 -27.28 -16.23 6.75
CA GLY A 204 -26.80 -17.60 6.90
C GLY A 204 -27.76 -18.53 7.66
N LYS A 205 -28.63 -18.01 8.52
CA LYS A 205 -29.68 -18.80 9.19
C LYS A 205 -30.86 -19.07 8.27
N GLU A 206 -31.22 -18.13 7.40
CA GLU A 206 -32.31 -18.32 6.43
C GLU A 206 -31.94 -19.34 5.35
N GLU A 207 -30.67 -19.35 4.89
CA GLU A 207 -30.17 -20.36 3.95
C GLU A 207 -30.14 -21.78 4.56
N MET A 208 -29.93 -21.91 5.86
CA MET A 208 -29.95 -23.23 6.54
C MET A 208 -31.37 -23.77 6.81
N LEU A 209 -32.40 -22.93 6.69
CA LEU A 209 -33.81 -23.30 6.95
C LEU A 209 -34.64 -23.46 5.68
N SER A 210 -34.06 -23.23 4.52
CA SER A 210 -34.65 -23.39 3.19
C SER A 210 -34.16 -24.68 2.53
#